data_eafec41f4953f9be2a00b08c093f37ec
#
_entry.id   eafec41f4953f9be2a00b08c093f37ec
#
_cell.length_a   1.000
_cell.length_b   1.000
_cell.length_c   1.000
_cell.angle_alpha   90.00
_cell.angle_beta   90.00
_cell.angle_gamma   90.00
#
_symmetry.space_group_name_H-M   'P 1'
#
loop_
_entity.id
_entity.type
_entity.pdbx_description
1 polymer ?
#
loop_
_entity_poly.entity_id
_entity_poly.type
_entity_poly.pdbx_seq_one_letter_code
_entity_poly.pdbx_strand_id
1 'polypeptide(L)'
;VLLLGSSSWAGSDPSRVWFTLETEHFAVHSYDQGEPLARRVAGFAEEAYRIINPLIGSTPKERIHIKVVDVVDSANGYASVVPYSAITILASPPLPDETLSSYTDWLRLLVFHEYAHVVHLNQVSGLPGFLNSIFGKNFAPNQSLPRWLTEGIATWVESRTSSAGRLNSSRFNMLLRTHSMSDRVPALAELTGVPLTPPGATLWYLYGCVMIDEIVRGAGEEGLRRFTETYGRRIIPYGINLAF
;
A
#
# COMPACT_ATOMS: atom_id res chain seq x y z
N VAL A 1 14.28 14.79 9.45
CA VAL A 1 15.10 14.72 8.24
C VAL A 1 14.23 14.05 7.22
N LEU A 2 13.66 14.85 6.30
CA LEU A 2 13.06 14.33 5.07
C LEU A 2 14.19 13.61 4.34
N LEU A 3 14.20 12.29 4.38
CA LEU A 3 14.81 11.51 3.32
C LEU A 3 13.91 11.73 2.10
N LEU A 4 14.20 12.77 1.35
CA LEU A 4 13.97 12.79 -0.08
C LEU A 4 14.78 11.62 -0.62
N GLY A 5 14.14 10.44 -0.63
CA GLY A 5 14.61 9.35 -1.43
C GLY A 5 14.83 9.96 -2.81
N SER A 6 16.04 9.89 -3.31
CA SER A 6 16.32 10.17 -4.70
C SER A 6 15.28 9.39 -5.49
N SER A 7 14.25 10.09 -5.96
CA SER A 7 13.36 9.56 -6.96
C SER A 7 14.30 9.19 -8.11
N SER A 8 14.67 7.92 -8.14
CA SER A 8 15.36 7.40 -9.31
C SER A 8 14.42 7.74 -10.46
N TRP A 9 14.94 8.42 -11.44
CA TRP A 9 14.25 8.78 -12.68
C TRP A 9 13.92 7.55 -13.52
N ALA A 10 13.82 6.40 -12.84
CA ALA A 10 13.40 5.15 -13.40
C ALA A 10 12.02 5.35 -14.05
N GLY A 11 12.00 5.52 -15.35
CA GLY A 11 10.80 5.43 -16.12
C GLY A 11 10.28 6.68 -16.79
N SER A 12 11.07 7.69 -16.99
CA SER A 12 10.75 8.78 -17.93
C SER A 12 11.78 8.90 -19.03
N ASP A 13 12.18 7.78 -19.62
CA ASP A 13 12.98 7.81 -20.84
C ASP A 13 12.14 8.46 -21.95
N PRO A 14 12.53 9.65 -22.43
CA PRO A 14 11.76 10.37 -23.42
C PRO A 14 11.85 9.73 -24.82
N SER A 15 12.75 8.76 -25.01
CA SER A 15 12.85 8.00 -26.27
C SER A 15 11.78 6.90 -26.39
N ARG A 16 11.10 6.54 -25.29
CA ARG A 16 10.06 5.53 -25.26
C ARG A 16 8.73 6.07 -25.81
N VAL A 17 8.03 5.23 -26.53
CA VAL A 17 6.67 5.54 -27.00
C VAL A 17 5.66 5.12 -25.94
N TRP A 18 5.14 6.10 -25.21
CA TRP A 18 4.15 5.90 -24.18
C TRP A 18 2.74 5.80 -24.73
N PHE A 19 1.94 4.93 -24.13
CA PHE A 19 0.49 4.85 -24.38
C PHE A 19 -0.27 4.81 -23.04
N THR A 20 -1.56 5.09 -23.10
CA THR A 20 -2.47 5.03 -21.98
C THR A 20 -3.64 4.12 -22.29
N LEU A 21 -3.89 3.15 -21.44
CA LEU A 21 -5.08 2.33 -21.42
C LEU A 21 -6.05 2.90 -20.38
N GLU A 22 -7.19 3.39 -20.81
CA GLU A 22 -8.22 3.91 -19.92
C GLU A 22 -9.25 2.83 -19.57
N THR A 23 -9.64 2.78 -18.31
CA THR A 23 -10.74 2.01 -17.77
C THR A 23 -11.73 2.93 -17.06
N GLU A 24 -12.75 2.42 -16.42
CA GLU A 24 -13.73 3.22 -15.70
C GLU A 24 -13.08 4.07 -14.60
N HIS A 25 -12.17 3.48 -13.81
CA HIS A 25 -11.59 4.14 -12.64
C HIS A 25 -10.09 4.43 -12.76
N PHE A 26 -9.41 3.87 -13.79
CA PHE A 26 -7.96 3.97 -13.91
C PHE A 26 -7.50 4.47 -15.28
N ALA A 27 -6.35 5.15 -15.28
CA ALA A 27 -5.55 5.44 -16.46
C ALA A 27 -4.20 4.71 -16.29
N VAL A 28 -4.01 3.63 -17.06
CA VAL A 28 -2.81 2.78 -16.97
C VAL A 28 -1.84 3.19 -18.08
N HIS A 29 -0.68 3.69 -17.67
CA HIS A 29 0.38 4.17 -18.56
C HIS A 29 1.48 3.14 -18.68
N SER A 30 1.87 2.82 -19.88
CA SER A 30 3.02 1.96 -20.16
C SER A 30 3.67 2.36 -21.47
N TYR A 31 4.69 1.68 -21.91
CA TYR A 31 5.45 2.03 -23.08
C TYR A 31 5.80 0.80 -23.93
N ASP A 32 6.12 1.06 -25.19
CA ASP A 32 6.57 0.08 -26.17
C ASP A 32 5.61 -1.14 -26.25
N GLN A 33 6.10 -2.34 -26.01
CA GLN A 33 5.33 -3.60 -26.06
C GLN A 33 4.64 -3.95 -24.74
N GLY A 34 4.54 -3.03 -23.78
CA GLY A 34 3.95 -3.24 -22.46
C GLY A 34 2.42 -3.39 -22.42
N GLU A 35 1.72 -3.37 -23.56
CA GLU A 35 0.25 -3.42 -23.61
C GLU A 35 -0.36 -4.67 -22.93
N PRO A 36 0.13 -5.90 -23.16
CA PRO A 36 -0.43 -7.08 -22.49
C PRO A 36 -0.35 -6.99 -20.97
N LEU A 37 0.77 -6.46 -20.46
CA LEU A 37 0.97 -6.26 -19.03
C LEU A 37 0.07 -5.14 -18.48
N ALA A 38 -0.04 -4.02 -19.20
CA ALA A 38 -0.93 -2.93 -18.82
C ALA A 38 -2.39 -3.39 -18.75
N ARG A 39 -2.85 -4.23 -19.68
CA ARG A 39 -4.20 -4.84 -19.64
C ARG A 39 -4.41 -5.74 -18.44
N ARG A 40 -3.43 -6.54 -18.04
CA ARG A 40 -3.51 -7.35 -16.83
C ARG A 40 -3.60 -6.48 -15.58
N VAL A 41 -2.73 -5.46 -15.47
CA VAL A 41 -2.75 -4.51 -14.36
C VAL A 41 -4.08 -3.77 -14.29
N ALA A 42 -4.63 -3.32 -15.42
CA ALA A 42 -5.93 -2.67 -15.48
C ALA A 42 -7.06 -3.58 -14.96
N GLY A 43 -7.06 -4.85 -15.37
CA GLY A 43 -8.03 -5.84 -14.88
C GLY A 43 -7.94 -6.06 -13.37
N PHE A 44 -6.73 -6.20 -12.82
CA PHE A 44 -6.51 -6.33 -11.38
C PHE A 44 -6.88 -5.07 -10.61
N ALA A 45 -6.63 -3.88 -11.18
CA ALA A 45 -6.98 -2.62 -10.56
C ALA A 45 -8.51 -2.44 -10.45
N GLU A 46 -9.26 -2.74 -11.49
CA GLU A 46 -10.72 -2.72 -11.45
C GLU A 46 -11.30 -3.78 -10.48
N GLU A 47 -10.67 -4.94 -10.39
CA GLU A 47 -11.04 -5.94 -9.39
C GLU A 47 -10.77 -5.42 -7.97
N ALA A 48 -9.59 -4.84 -7.73
CA ALA A 48 -9.21 -4.25 -6.46
C ALA A 48 -10.17 -3.11 -6.05
N TYR A 49 -10.57 -2.26 -7.00
CA TYR A 49 -11.53 -1.19 -6.77
C TYR A 49 -12.84 -1.71 -6.19
N ARG A 50 -13.40 -2.77 -6.79
CA ARG A 50 -14.67 -3.35 -6.35
C ARG A 50 -14.61 -4.01 -4.98
N ILE A 51 -13.45 -4.59 -4.63
CA ILE A 51 -13.28 -5.38 -3.41
C ILE A 51 -12.79 -4.51 -2.24
N ILE A 52 -11.81 -3.62 -2.48
CA ILE A 52 -11.11 -2.91 -1.41
C ILE A 52 -11.88 -1.68 -0.94
N ASN A 53 -12.58 -0.96 -1.83
CA ASN A 53 -13.33 0.23 -1.43
C ASN A 53 -14.37 -0.07 -0.31
N PRO A 54 -15.23 -1.09 -0.43
CA PRO A 54 -16.15 -1.43 0.66
C PRO A 54 -15.41 -1.98 1.88
N LEU A 55 -14.28 -2.65 1.73
CA LEU A 55 -13.51 -3.21 2.84
C LEU A 55 -12.91 -2.11 3.72
N ILE A 56 -12.29 -1.09 3.11
CA ILE A 56 -11.69 0.05 3.84
C ILE A 56 -12.72 1.15 4.14
N GLY A 57 -13.84 1.19 3.41
CA GLY A 57 -14.90 2.18 3.61
C GLY A 57 -14.62 3.53 2.97
N SER A 58 -13.82 3.58 1.89
CA SER A 58 -13.49 4.79 1.16
C SER A 58 -13.45 4.52 -0.34
N THR A 59 -13.84 5.51 -1.13
CA THR A 59 -13.83 5.43 -2.59
C THR A 59 -13.13 6.68 -3.14
N PRO A 60 -12.00 6.52 -3.82
CA PRO A 60 -11.36 7.63 -4.52
C PRO A 60 -12.31 8.26 -5.56
N LYS A 61 -12.39 9.59 -5.58
CA LYS A 61 -13.31 10.32 -6.47
C LYS A 61 -12.69 10.62 -7.84
N GLU A 62 -11.38 10.59 -7.91
CA GLU A 62 -10.61 10.90 -9.11
C GLU A 62 -10.17 9.62 -9.80
N ARG A 63 -9.93 9.70 -11.10
CA ARG A 63 -9.29 8.61 -11.85
C ARG A 63 -7.87 8.43 -11.33
N ILE A 64 -7.49 7.19 -11.08
CA ILE A 64 -6.19 6.83 -10.51
C ILE A 64 -5.23 6.50 -11.65
N HIS A 65 -4.05 7.10 -11.63
CA HIS A 65 -3.00 6.84 -12.59
C HIS A 65 -2.15 5.65 -12.16
N ILE A 66 -1.98 4.67 -13.02
CA ILE A 66 -1.07 3.54 -12.79
C ILE A 66 0.02 3.57 -13.84
N LYS A 67 1.26 3.72 -13.41
CA LYS A 67 2.44 3.65 -14.27
C LYS A 67 3.03 2.24 -14.16
N VAL A 68 3.09 1.53 -15.28
CA VAL A 68 3.66 0.18 -15.38
C VAL A 68 4.97 0.26 -16.12
N VAL A 69 6.05 -0.05 -15.45
CA VAL A 69 7.41 0.06 -15.99
C VAL A 69 8.22 -1.20 -15.71
N ASP A 70 9.08 -1.54 -16.66
CA ASP A 70 10.01 -2.66 -16.61
C ASP A 70 11.43 -2.10 -16.82
N VAL A 71 11.99 -1.52 -15.77
CA VAL A 71 13.29 -0.79 -15.80
C VAL A 71 14.27 -1.26 -14.74
N VAL A 72 13.86 -2.18 -13.88
CA VAL A 72 14.69 -2.77 -12.81
C VAL A 72 14.34 -4.24 -12.64
N ASP A 73 15.32 -5.04 -12.26
CA ASP A 73 15.16 -6.48 -12.07
C ASP A 73 14.62 -6.83 -10.67
N SER A 74 13.57 -6.12 -10.25
CA SER A 74 12.93 -6.35 -8.94
C SER A 74 11.46 -6.02 -9.02
N ALA A 75 10.62 -6.91 -8.50
CA ALA A 75 9.20 -6.68 -8.34
C ALA A 75 8.95 -5.71 -7.18
N ASN A 76 8.38 -4.55 -7.46
CA ASN A 76 8.06 -3.58 -6.43
C ASN A 76 6.92 -2.65 -6.88
N GLY A 77 6.33 -1.93 -5.92
CA GLY A 77 5.35 -0.90 -6.18
C GLY A 77 5.44 0.23 -5.17
N TYR A 78 4.82 1.33 -5.50
CA TYR A 78 4.60 2.43 -4.57
C TYR A 78 3.39 3.26 -4.99
N ALA A 79 2.64 3.70 -3.98
CA ALA A 79 1.49 4.57 -4.15
C ALA A 79 1.78 5.99 -3.64
N SER A 80 1.20 6.97 -4.31
CA SER A 80 1.14 8.35 -3.87
C SER A 80 -0.29 8.86 -4.01
N VAL A 81 -0.71 9.73 -3.09
CA VAL A 81 -2.04 10.35 -3.16
C VAL A 81 -1.97 11.88 -3.24
N VAL A 82 -0.77 12.45 -3.17
CA VAL A 82 -0.52 13.89 -3.26
C VAL A 82 0.51 14.12 -4.37
N PRO A 83 0.27 15.06 -5.30
CA PRO A 83 -0.89 15.93 -5.48
C PRO A 83 -2.08 15.24 -6.16
N TYR A 84 -1.92 14.03 -6.67
CA TYR A 84 -2.96 13.18 -7.27
C TYR A 84 -2.67 11.71 -6.95
N SER A 85 -3.69 10.87 -7.06
CA SER A 85 -3.55 9.45 -6.80
C SER A 85 -2.82 8.76 -7.95
N ALA A 86 -1.67 8.18 -7.63
CA ALA A 86 -0.85 7.45 -8.58
C ALA A 86 -0.24 6.19 -7.94
N ILE A 87 -0.15 5.15 -8.73
CA ILE A 87 0.55 3.90 -8.40
C ILE A 87 1.65 3.70 -9.44
N THR A 88 2.83 3.32 -9.00
CA THR A 88 3.87 2.83 -9.92
C THR A 88 4.10 1.35 -9.64
N ILE A 89 4.07 0.54 -10.69
CA ILE A 89 4.34 -0.89 -10.67
C ILE A 89 5.65 -1.13 -11.41
N LEU A 90 6.65 -1.67 -10.70
CA LEU A 90 7.87 -2.21 -11.27
C LEU A 90 7.59 -3.66 -11.62
N ALA A 91 7.47 -3.95 -12.89
CA ALA A 91 6.78 -5.14 -13.39
C ALA A 91 7.71 -6.31 -13.75
N SER A 92 8.95 -6.27 -13.27
CA SER A 92 9.83 -7.43 -13.38
C SER A 92 9.35 -8.56 -12.46
N PRO A 93 9.42 -9.83 -12.90
CA PRO A 93 9.12 -10.95 -12.02
C PRO A 93 10.00 -10.92 -10.76
N PRO A 94 9.45 -11.29 -9.58
CA PRO A 94 10.23 -11.30 -8.35
C PRO A 94 11.35 -12.35 -8.41
N LEU A 95 12.51 -12.00 -7.86
CA LEU A 95 13.61 -12.94 -7.69
C LEU A 95 13.27 -14.04 -6.67
N PRO A 96 13.89 -15.23 -6.73
CA PRO A 96 13.53 -16.35 -5.86
C PRO A 96 13.64 -16.09 -4.35
N ASP A 97 14.48 -15.16 -3.95
CA ASP A 97 14.70 -14.74 -2.55
C ASP A 97 13.80 -13.58 -2.12
N GLU A 98 13.09 -12.95 -3.05
CA GLU A 98 12.13 -11.88 -2.75
C GLU A 98 10.83 -12.44 -2.13
N THR A 99 10.20 -11.65 -1.28
CA THR A 99 8.96 -12.05 -0.59
C THR A 99 7.83 -12.37 -1.57
N LEU A 100 7.74 -11.63 -2.67
CA LEU A 100 6.70 -11.80 -3.68
C LEU A 100 6.87 -13.06 -4.53
N SER A 101 8.07 -13.68 -4.57
CA SER A 101 8.31 -14.92 -5.33
C SER A 101 7.50 -16.11 -4.86
N SER A 102 7.05 -16.08 -3.60
CA SER A 102 6.22 -17.12 -3.00
C SER A 102 4.76 -17.15 -3.50
N TYR A 103 4.36 -16.15 -4.30
CA TYR A 103 2.98 -15.99 -4.73
C TYR A 103 2.82 -16.29 -6.22
N THR A 104 1.83 -17.12 -6.55
CA THR A 104 1.55 -17.53 -7.94
C THR A 104 1.13 -16.32 -8.80
N ASP A 105 0.39 -15.38 -8.24
CA ASP A 105 -0.01 -14.13 -8.90
C ASP A 105 0.48 -12.91 -8.13
N TRP A 106 1.81 -12.77 -8.08
CA TRP A 106 2.50 -11.68 -7.42
C TRP A 106 2.06 -10.30 -7.93
N LEU A 107 1.76 -10.19 -9.24
CA LEU A 107 1.35 -8.92 -9.84
C LEU A 107 -0.02 -8.47 -9.33
N ARG A 108 -0.97 -9.41 -9.23
CA ARG A 108 -2.28 -9.12 -8.63
C ARG A 108 -2.13 -8.69 -7.18
N LEU A 109 -1.33 -9.42 -6.41
CA LEU A 109 -1.06 -9.10 -5.01
C LEU A 109 -0.47 -7.70 -4.86
N LEU A 110 0.50 -7.34 -5.69
CA LEU A 110 1.14 -6.03 -5.69
C LEU A 110 0.14 -4.91 -6.03
N VAL A 111 -0.68 -5.09 -7.08
CA VAL A 111 -1.71 -4.11 -7.44
C VAL A 111 -2.71 -3.91 -6.29
N PHE A 112 -3.14 -4.98 -5.64
CA PHE A 112 -4.05 -4.90 -4.48
C PHE A 112 -3.42 -4.18 -3.30
N HIS A 113 -2.14 -4.45 -3.02
CA HIS A 113 -1.37 -3.77 -1.97
C HIS A 113 -1.30 -2.26 -2.20
N GLU A 114 -0.83 -1.85 -3.38
CA GLU A 114 -0.68 -0.43 -3.71
C GLU A 114 -2.03 0.29 -3.79
N TYR A 115 -3.06 -0.41 -4.28
CA TYR A 115 -4.39 0.16 -4.30
C TYR A 115 -4.98 0.32 -2.88
N ALA A 116 -4.70 -0.61 -1.97
CA ALA A 116 -5.09 -0.45 -0.57
C ALA A 116 -4.49 0.81 0.07
N HIS A 117 -3.22 1.13 -0.24
CA HIS A 117 -2.63 2.40 0.15
C HIS A 117 -3.39 3.59 -0.43
N VAL A 118 -3.73 3.58 -1.72
CA VAL A 118 -4.50 4.66 -2.35
C VAL A 118 -5.83 4.88 -1.63
N VAL A 119 -6.59 3.81 -1.37
CA VAL A 119 -7.90 3.92 -0.70
C VAL A 119 -7.75 4.44 0.73
N HIS A 120 -6.81 3.87 1.49
CA HIS A 120 -6.55 4.25 2.88
C HIS A 120 -6.09 5.72 3.00
N LEU A 121 -5.08 6.10 2.22
CA LEU A 121 -4.48 7.44 2.29
C LEU A 121 -5.39 8.55 1.74
N ASN A 122 -6.36 8.21 0.88
CA ASN A 122 -7.38 9.13 0.37
C ASN A 122 -8.53 9.40 1.35
N GLN A 123 -8.57 8.77 2.50
CA GLN A 123 -9.54 9.09 3.55
C GLN A 123 -9.20 10.44 4.17
N VAL A 124 -9.66 11.50 3.53
CA VAL A 124 -9.45 12.90 3.95
C VAL A 124 -10.79 13.60 4.04
N SER A 125 -11.10 14.12 5.22
CA SER A 125 -12.35 14.86 5.47
C SER A 125 -12.14 15.97 6.51
N GLY A 126 -13.21 16.64 6.92
CA GLY A 126 -13.11 17.76 7.87
C GLY A 126 -12.26 18.92 7.33
N LEU A 127 -11.44 19.51 8.20
CA LEU A 127 -10.63 20.69 7.83
C LEU A 127 -9.55 20.38 6.79
N PRO A 128 -8.80 19.26 6.83
CA PRO A 128 -7.90 18.88 5.74
C PRO A 128 -8.62 18.74 4.39
N GLY A 129 -9.80 18.14 4.38
CA GLY A 129 -10.62 18.00 3.17
C GLY A 129 -11.09 19.35 2.63
N PHE A 130 -11.50 20.27 3.50
CA PHE A 130 -11.85 21.64 3.11
C PHE A 130 -10.65 22.40 2.53
N LEU A 131 -9.47 22.29 3.15
CA LEU A 131 -8.25 22.91 2.62
C LEU A 131 -7.87 22.33 1.26
N ASN A 132 -8.00 21.03 1.07
CA ASN A 132 -7.77 20.39 -0.22
C ASN A 132 -8.72 20.87 -1.32
N SER A 133 -9.96 21.24 -0.96
CA SER A 133 -10.92 21.78 -1.94
C SER A 133 -10.57 23.20 -2.43
N ILE A 134 -9.81 23.96 -1.65
CA ILE A 134 -9.39 25.34 -1.99
C ILE A 134 -8.01 25.35 -2.65
N PHE A 135 -7.05 24.63 -2.08
CA PHE A 135 -5.63 24.72 -2.44
C PHE A 135 -5.14 23.52 -3.29
N GLY A 136 -6.05 22.65 -3.72
CA GLY A 136 -5.69 21.39 -4.33
C GLY A 136 -5.27 20.34 -3.29
N LYS A 137 -5.02 19.11 -3.75
CA LYS A 137 -4.76 17.96 -2.90
C LYS A 137 -3.34 18.01 -2.30
N ASN A 138 -3.22 18.60 -1.12
CA ASN A 138 -1.96 18.78 -0.39
C ASN A 138 -1.93 18.08 0.97
N PHE A 139 -3.10 17.74 1.51
CA PHE A 139 -3.23 17.13 2.83
C PHE A 139 -3.70 15.68 2.69
N ALA A 140 -2.93 14.77 3.27
CA ALA A 140 -3.28 13.36 3.39
C ALA A 140 -2.84 12.88 4.80
N PRO A 141 -3.63 13.16 5.86
CA PRO A 141 -3.23 12.91 7.24
C PRO A 141 -2.80 11.47 7.50
N ASN A 142 -3.46 10.49 6.88
CA ASN A 142 -3.13 9.08 7.02
C ASN A 142 -1.69 8.73 6.54
N GLN A 143 -1.04 9.58 5.73
CA GLN A 143 0.38 9.40 5.37
C GLN A 143 1.33 9.57 6.55
N SER A 144 0.90 10.24 7.62
CA SER A 144 1.71 10.44 8.82
C SER A 144 1.61 9.31 9.84
N LEU A 145 0.78 8.31 9.57
CA LEU A 145 0.70 7.11 10.37
C LEU A 145 2.03 6.33 10.34
N PRO A 146 2.38 5.62 11.43
CA PRO A 146 3.56 4.76 11.45
C PRO A 146 3.53 3.72 10.32
N ARG A 147 4.71 3.38 9.81
CA ARG A 147 4.84 2.41 8.71
C ARG A 147 4.21 1.06 9.03
N TRP A 148 4.38 0.54 10.25
CA TRP A 148 3.76 -0.72 10.63
C TRP A 148 2.24 -0.73 10.47
N LEU A 149 1.59 0.44 10.62
CA LEU A 149 0.15 0.56 10.50
C LEU A 149 -0.26 0.70 9.03
N THR A 150 0.41 1.55 8.26
CA THR A 150 0.10 1.73 6.84
C THR A 150 0.37 0.47 6.03
N GLU A 151 1.54 -0.17 6.23
CA GLU A 151 1.89 -1.44 5.60
C GLU A 151 1.05 -2.59 6.15
N GLY A 152 0.73 -2.54 7.45
CA GLY A 152 -0.13 -3.53 8.09
C GLY A 152 -1.53 -3.58 7.49
N ILE A 153 -2.15 -2.41 7.24
CA ILE A 153 -3.47 -2.33 6.58
C ILE A 153 -3.40 -2.93 5.18
N ALA A 154 -2.41 -2.53 4.36
CA ALA A 154 -2.28 -3.04 3.00
C ALA A 154 -2.04 -4.56 2.98
N THR A 155 -1.20 -5.08 3.87
CA THR A 155 -0.89 -6.50 3.98
C THR A 155 -2.08 -7.31 4.54
N TRP A 156 -2.85 -6.72 5.44
CA TRP A 156 -4.10 -7.33 5.92
C TRP A 156 -5.13 -7.44 4.79
N VAL A 157 -5.28 -6.38 3.97
CA VAL A 157 -6.13 -6.39 2.78
C VAL A 157 -5.73 -7.51 1.81
N GLU A 158 -4.43 -7.68 1.52
CA GLU A 158 -3.94 -8.79 0.70
C GLU A 158 -4.44 -10.14 1.22
N SER A 159 -4.36 -10.34 2.53
CA SER A 159 -4.70 -11.61 3.19
C SER A 159 -6.21 -11.86 3.27
N ARG A 160 -7.01 -10.79 3.26
CA ARG A 160 -8.48 -10.87 3.22
C ARG A 160 -9.01 -11.09 1.80
N THR A 161 -8.26 -10.65 0.80
CA THR A 161 -8.71 -10.67 -0.60
C THR A 161 -8.05 -11.78 -1.44
N SER A 162 -7.16 -12.56 -0.81
CA SER A 162 -6.44 -13.66 -1.46
C SER A 162 -6.12 -14.75 -0.43
N SER A 163 -6.21 -16.01 -0.85
CA SER A 163 -5.69 -17.15 -0.07
C SER A 163 -4.16 -17.13 0.07
N ALA A 164 -3.49 -16.32 -0.75
CA ALA A 164 -2.04 -16.21 -0.83
C ALA A 164 -1.47 -15.01 -0.05
N GLY A 165 -2.28 -14.24 0.68
CA GLY A 165 -1.81 -13.08 1.46
C GLY A 165 -0.79 -13.46 2.55
N ARG A 166 -0.05 -12.46 3.03
CA ARG A 166 1.08 -12.68 3.97
C ARG A 166 0.68 -13.34 5.29
N LEU A 167 -0.53 -13.11 5.83
CA LEU A 167 -1.03 -13.86 7.01
C LEU A 167 -1.13 -15.37 6.77
N ASN A 168 -1.34 -15.78 5.51
CA ASN A 168 -1.45 -17.17 5.12
C ASN A 168 -0.10 -17.78 4.70
N SER A 169 0.97 -16.98 4.67
CA SER A 169 2.30 -17.39 4.24
C SER A 169 3.00 -18.23 5.31
N SER A 170 3.46 -19.43 4.93
CA SER A 170 4.28 -20.29 5.78
C SER A 170 5.59 -19.61 6.21
N ARG A 171 6.20 -18.80 5.33
CA ARG A 171 7.42 -18.02 5.61
C ARG A 171 7.17 -16.99 6.72
N PHE A 172 6.07 -16.23 6.65
CA PHE A 172 5.70 -15.25 7.67
C PHE A 172 5.40 -15.94 9.02
N ASN A 173 4.65 -17.03 8.99
CA ASN A 173 4.37 -17.83 10.16
C ASN A 173 5.65 -18.40 10.80
N MET A 174 6.61 -18.84 9.98
CA MET A 174 7.92 -19.30 10.47
C MET A 174 8.68 -18.16 11.18
N LEU A 175 8.72 -16.97 10.59
CA LEU A 175 9.39 -15.81 11.19
C LEU A 175 8.76 -15.42 12.54
N LEU A 176 7.42 -15.35 12.61
CA LEU A 176 6.69 -15.05 13.84
C LEU A 176 7.01 -16.07 14.94
N ARG A 177 6.99 -17.38 14.63
CA ARG A 177 7.35 -18.44 15.56
C ARG A 177 8.80 -18.32 16.03
N THR A 178 9.73 -18.07 15.11
CA THR A 178 11.15 -17.92 15.42
C THR A 178 11.37 -16.76 16.38
N HIS A 179 10.74 -15.60 16.14
CA HIS A 179 10.84 -14.44 17.03
C HIS A 179 10.24 -14.74 18.41
N SER A 180 9.05 -15.36 18.44
CA SER A 180 8.41 -15.74 19.72
C SER A 180 9.25 -16.73 20.53
N MET A 181 9.83 -17.74 19.87
CA MET A 181 10.66 -18.77 20.53
C MET A 181 12.03 -18.25 20.97
N SER A 182 12.54 -17.21 20.35
CA SER A 182 13.85 -16.62 20.68
C SER A 182 13.75 -15.36 21.53
N ASP A 183 12.56 -15.03 22.03
CA ASP A 183 12.27 -13.81 22.80
C ASP A 183 12.72 -12.52 22.09
N ARG A 184 12.53 -12.50 20.76
CA ARG A 184 12.89 -11.39 19.85
C ARG A 184 11.69 -10.69 19.24
N VAL A 185 10.56 -10.70 19.93
CA VAL A 185 9.39 -9.91 19.50
C VAL A 185 9.73 -8.43 19.61
N PRO A 186 9.70 -7.66 18.50
CA PRO A 186 10.07 -6.26 18.54
C PRO A 186 9.09 -5.43 19.37
N ALA A 187 9.61 -4.45 20.08
CA ALA A 187 8.76 -3.46 20.75
C ALA A 187 8.06 -2.56 19.72
N LEU A 188 6.89 -2.02 20.07
CA LEU A 188 6.13 -1.13 19.19
C LEU A 188 6.96 0.10 18.76
N ALA A 189 7.84 0.59 19.63
CA ALA A 189 8.74 1.70 19.33
C ALA A 189 9.72 1.36 18.19
N GLU A 190 10.20 0.13 18.09
CA GLU A 190 11.04 -0.31 16.98
C GLU A 190 10.28 -0.36 15.65
N LEU A 191 9.00 -0.78 15.69
CA LEU A 191 8.14 -0.82 14.52
C LEU A 191 7.71 0.58 14.05
N THR A 192 7.73 1.57 14.94
CA THR A 192 7.38 2.96 14.61
C THR A 192 8.51 3.65 13.85
N GLY A 193 9.76 3.31 14.15
CA GLY A 193 10.95 3.73 13.40
C GLY A 193 11.31 2.78 12.26
N VAL A 194 12.54 2.90 11.76
CA VAL A 194 13.13 1.92 10.83
C VAL A 194 13.71 0.77 11.65
N PRO A 195 13.17 -0.46 11.54
CA PRO A 195 13.70 -1.59 12.28
C PRO A 195 15.13 -1.89 11.88
N LEU A 196 16.05 -1.91 12.84
CA LEU A 196 17.47 -2.19 12.63
C LEU A 196 17.79 -3.67 12.78
N THR A 197 16.91 -4.42 13.43
CA THR A 197 17.06 -5.86 13.63
C THR A 197 16.56 -6.64 12.41
N PRO A 198 17.25 -7.73 11.98
CA PRO A 198 16.74 -8.59 10.93
C PRO A 198 15.35 -9.15 11.25
N PRO A 199 14.47 -9.25 10.25
CA PRO A 199 14.63 -8.99 8.82
C PRO A 199 14.39 -7.53 8.37
N GLY A 200 14.64 -6.54 9.21
CA GLY A 200 14.58 -5.12 8.84
C GLY A 200 13.16 -4.65 8.53
N ALA A 201 13.00 -3.92 7.45
CA ALA A 201 11.71 -3.35 7.03
C ALA A 201 10.59 -4.40 6.84
N THR A 202 10.92 -5.67 6.64
CA THR A 202 9.92 -6.78 6.59
C THR A 202 9.11 -6.86 7.89
N LEU A 203 9.64 -6.37 9.02
CA LEU A 203 8.94 -6.34 10.29
C LEU A 203 7.68 -5.46 10.26
N TRP A 204 7.67 -4.39 9.48
CA TRP A 204 6.48 -3.56 9.32
C TRP A 204 5.31 -4.34 8.74
N TYR A 205 5.57 -5.15 7.72
CA TYR A 205 4.58 -6.00 7.08
C TYR A 205 4.15 -7.14 7.98
N LEU A 206 5.12 -7.82 8.60
CA LEU A 206 4.91 -9.00 9.41
C LEU A 206 4.08 -8.68 10.66
N TYR A 207 4.56 -7.75 11.49
CA TYR A 207 3.87 -7.40 12.73
C TYR A 207 2.70 -6.47 12.49
N GLY A 208 2.81 -5.54 11.54
CA GLY A 208 1.71 -4.66 11.17
C GLY A 208 0.47 -5.44 10.75
N CYS A 209 0.64 -6.45 9.91
CA CYS A 209 -0.46 -7.29 9.47
C CYS A 209 -1.16 -8.04 10.63
N VAL A 210 -0.36 -8.63 11.53
CA VAL A 210 -0.90 -9.32 12.72
C VAL A 210 -1.63 -8.37 13.64
N MET A 211 -1.06 -7.17 13.87
CA MET A 211 -1.67 -6.16 14.75
C MET A 211 -2.99 -5.64 14.17
N ILE A 212 -3.05 -5.40 12.85
CA ILE A 212 -4.31 -5.00 12.19
C ILE A 212 -5.34 -6.13 12.28
N ASP A 213 -4.94 -7.39 12.07
CA ASP A 213 -5.86 -8.53 12.18
C ASP A 213 -6.42 -8.65 13.62
N GLU A 214 -5.62 -8.45 14.65
CA GLU A 214 -6.07 -8.44 16.05
C GLU A 214 -6.98 -7.24 16.35
N ILE A 215 -6.69 -6.04 15.82
CA ILE A 215 -7.57 -4.87 15.93
C ILE A 215 -8.93 -5.19 15.30
N VAL A 216 -8.95 -5.78 14.10
CA VAL A 216 -10.18 -6.14 13.42
C VAL A 216 -10.93 -7.25 14.14
N ARG A 217 -10.24 -8.22 14.73
CA ARG A 217 -10.90 -9.25 15.58
C ARG A 217 -11.60 -8.65 16.79
N GLY A 218 -11.00 -7.63 17.41
CA GLY A 218 -11.55 -6.97 18.60
C GLY A 218 -12.63 -5.94 18.30
N ALA A 219 -12.42 -5.08 17.30
CA ALA A 219 -13.27 -3.93 16.99
C ALA A 219 -14.12 -4.08 15.71
N GLY A 220 -13.94 -5.17 14.97
CA GLY A 220 -14.55 -5.37 13.66
C GLY A 220 -13.91 -4.53 12.56
N GLU A 221 -14.24 -4.80 11.31
CA GLU A 221 -13.82 -3.98 10.16
C GLU A 221 -14.30 -2.53 10.28
N GLU A 222 -15.46 -2.34 10.88
CA GLU A 222 -16.03 -1.02 11.14
C GLU A 222 -15.17 -0.20 12.14
N GLY A 223 -14.55 -0.86 13.11
CA GLY A 223 -13.59 -0.22 14.02
C GLY A 223 -12.37 0.32 13.27
N LEU A 224 -11.82 -0.48 12.36
CA LEU A 224 -10.71 -0.05 11.50
C LEU A 224 -11.10 1.13 10.59
N ARG A 225 -12.28 1.08 9.96
CA ARG A 225 -12.80 2.17 9.12
C ARG A 225 -12.94 3.47 9.91
N ARG A 226 -13.57 3.41 11.09
CA ARG A 226 -13.72 4.59 11.97
C ARG A 226 -12.39 5.17 12.42
N PHE A 227 -11.42 4.33 12.72
CA PHE A 227 -10.08 4.76 13.06
C PHE A 227 -9.45 5.56 11.93
N THR A 228 -9.37 4.99 10.72
CA THR A 228 -8.73 5.61 9.55
C THR A 228 -9.46 6.88 9.11
N GLU A 229 -10.79 6.90 9.17
CA GLU A 229 -11.62 8.08 8.90
C GLU A 229 -11.38 9.20 9.94
N THR A 230 -11.37 8.84 11.22
CA THR A 230 -11.13 9.81 12.31
C THR A 230 -9.75 10.43 12.19
N TYR A 231 -8.74 9.63 11.86
CA TYR A 231 -7.39 10.14 11.65
C TYR A 231 -7.29 11.02 10.40
N GLY A 232 -8.00 10.68 9.34
CA GLY A 232 -8.09 11.46 8.09
C GLY A 232 -8.72 12.86 8.23
N ARG A 233 -9.34 13.17 9.39
CA ARG A 233 -9.89 14.49 9.71
C ARG A 233 -8.89 15.40 10.44
N ARG A 234 -7.73 14.89 10.83
CA ARG A 234 -6.76 15.62 11.67
C ARG A 234 -5.82 16.47 10.84
N ILE A 235 -5.56 17.69 11.30
CA ILE A 235 -4.51 18.55 10.73
C ILE A 235 -3.16 18.22 11.33
N ILE A 236 -3.14 17.95 12.64
CA ILE A 236 -1.90 17.66 13.36
C ILE A 236 -1.71 16.14 13.34
N PRO A 237 -0.61 15.64 12.74
CA PRO A 237 -0.40 14.22 12.52
C PRO A 237 0.03 13.42 13.76
N TYR A 238 -0.17 13.98 14.96
CA TYR A 238 0.19 13.34 16.23
C TYR A 238 -1.07 12.93 17.02
N GLY A 239 -0.91 11.97 17.92
CA GLY A 239 -1.98 11.53 18.80
C GLY A 239 -2.81 10.38 18.20
N ILE A 240 -2.12 9.39 17.66
CA ILE A 240 -2.74 8.14 17.19
C ILE A 240 -3.64 7.52 18.28
N ASN A 241 -3.21 7.58 19.55
CA ASN A 241 -3.94 7.08 20.72
C ASN A 241 -5.29 7.79 20.98
N LEU A 242 -5.54 8.93 20.32
CA LEU A 242 -6.80 9.66 20.41
C LEU A 242 -7.78 9.28 19.28
N ALA A 243 -7.40 8.38 18.40
CA ALA A 243 -8.20 7.91 17.27
C ALA A 243 -8.71 6.48 17.47
N PHE A 244 -8.16 5.74 18.45
CA PHE A 244 -8.64 4.46 18.93
C PHE A 244 -9.74 4.60 19.97
#